data_c891696d1904802b0c34e40b55ad8136
#
_entry.id   c891696d1904802b0c34e40b55ad8136
#
_cell.length_a   1.000
_cell.length_b   1.000
_cell.length_c   1.000
_cell.angle_alpha   90.00
_cell.angle_beta   90.00
_cell.angle_gamma   90.00
#
_symmetry.space_group_name_H-M   'P 1'
#
loop_
_entity.id
_entity.type
_entity.pdbx_description
1 polymer ?
#
loop_
_entity_poly.entity_id
_entity_poly.type
_entity_poly.pdbx_seq_one_letter_code
_entity_poly.pdbx_strand_id
1 'polypeptide(L)'
;MKRILLLALFFIVTGLNAQININIGSPSIGVAPISSFFSYSYVQQIYPKQELNANTAGNITGLTFYVDPSSVITESSNWTVYLGHTSKTAFSSGTDWIPAAQLTQVFTGAVTKNNNKVEIVFTTPFAYNNADNLVVAAKENSPNMDINNFDEAFHVYPHIPYSTLYYKGDRAVVDIASPPGGIRADYKSSVTISGLTPSAAPACPFVVYPVNNAQNVSLLPNFNWLPVSGATSYKVSLGTSSGSTDIINQQTVSGNSFSPSAALAPGTTYYLKVTSVSGNTESSGCSEIIFKTVPPIPVNDACTGALQVSVFPYSYTQNDAVSTTNNAGNISVCTSNGDTGMNDGTWFKFTGDGSQYTIKATMPSGSSYDPQIGVYSGSCSNLSCTGTVDNGGGGAAETLTITTVSGTEYFINVGAYEDTTDAPENIFTITITKL
;
A
#
# COMPACT_ATOMS: atom_id res chain seq x y z
N MET A 1 -39.45 -49.07 52.43
CA MET A 1 -38.41 -49.16 51.43
C MET A 1 -38.47 -47.87 50.57
N LYS A 2 -37.62 -46.90 50.86
CA LYS A 2 -37.54 -45.62 50.06
C LYS A 2 -36.60 -45.87 48.91
N ARG A 3 -37.07 -45.77 47.65
CA ARG A 3 -36.24 -45.83 46.45
C ARG A 3 -35.66 -44.41 46.20
N ILE A 4 -34.38 -44.32 46.36
CA ILE A 4 -33.63 -43.10 45.97
C ILE A 4 -33.38 -43.17 44.45
N LEU A 5 -33.98 -42.24 43.71
CA LEU A 5 -33.77 -42.05 42.28
C LEU A 5 -32.52 -41.20 42.10
N LEU A 6 -31.40 -41.79 41.68
CA LEU A 6 -30.21 -41.07 41.31
C LEU A 6 -30.40 -40.47 39.91
N LEU A 7 -30.58 -39.14 39.82
CA LEU A 7 -30.57 -38.43 38.57
C LEU A 7 -29.11 -38.20 38.17
N ALA A 8 -28.61 -38.94 37.18
CA ALA A 8 -27.32 -38.64 36.56
C ALA A 8 -27.46 -37.42 35.64
N LEU A 9 -26.95 -36.28 36.09
CA LEU A 9 -26.85 -35.08 35.28
C LEU A 9 -25.70 -35.28 34.25
N PHE A 10 -26.04 -35.59 33.01
CA PHE A 10 -25.09 -35.56 31.89
C PHE A 10 -24.80 -34.08 31.55
N PHE A 11 -23.68 -33.56 32.00
CA PHE A 11 -23.13 -32.32 31.47
C PHE A 11 -22.66 -32.59 30.04
N ILE A 12 -23.45 -32.20 29.05
CA ILE A 12 -22.97 -32.04 27.69
C ILE A 12 -22.06 -30.82 27.73
N VAL A 13 -20.76 -31.04 27.91
CA VAL A 13 -19.75 -30.00 27.62
C VAL A 13 -19.73 -29.84 26.11
N THR A 14 -20.54 -28.94 25.59
CA THR A 14 -20.29 -28.40 24.23
C THR A 14 -18.97 -27.68 24.32
N GLY A 15 -17.89 -28.35 23.91
CA GLY A 15 -16.59 -27.72 23.76
C GLY A 15 -16.76 -26.56 22.80
N LEU A 16 -16.72 -25.31 23.29
CA LEU A 16 -16.52 -24.16 22.48
C LEU A 16 -15.15 -24.36 21.81
N ASN A 17 -15.15 -24.79 20.56
CA ASN A 17 -13.91 -24.93 19.80
C ASN A 17 -13.29 -23.54 19.73
N ALA A 18 -12.17 -23.37 20.43
CA ALA A 18 -11.40 -22.13 20.38
C ALA A 18 -11.01 -21.85 18.91
N GLN A 19 -11.36 -20.69 18.40
CA GLN A 19 -11.07 -20.31 17.02
C GLN A 19 -10.77 -18.82 16.90
N ILE A 20 -9.93 -18.50 15.96
CA ILE A 20 -9.59 -17.11 15.58
C ILE A 20 -10.13 -16.85 14.18
N ASN A 21 -10.92 -15.81 14.06
CA ASN A 21 -11.51 -15.37 12.79
C ASN A 21 -10.75 -14.16 12.26
N ILE A 22 -10.22 -14.25 11.05
CA ILE A 22 -9.45 -13.18 10.41
C ILE A 22 -10.22 -12.68 9.20
N ASN A 23 -10.71 -11.43 9.27
CA ASN A 23 -11.41 -10.70 8.21
C ASN A 23 -12.49 -11.51 7.46
N ILE A 24 -13.26 -12.32 8.18
CA ILE A 24 -14.41 -13.02 7.61
C ILE A 24 -15.48 -12.01 7.19
N GLY A 25 -16.07 -12.23 6.01
CA GLY A 25 -17.07 -11.32 5.43
C GLY A 25 -16.49 -10.21 4.55
N SER A 26 -15.20 -10.25 4.23
CA SER A 26 -14.63 -9.38 3.19
C SER A 26 -15.34 -9.63 1.85
N PRO A 27 -15.74 -8.57 1.11
CA PRO A 27 -16.37 -8.74 -0.21
C PRO A 27 -15.36 -8.98 -1.33
N SER A 28 -14.07 -8.75 -1.09
CA SER A 28 -13.03 -8.93 -2.10
C SER A 28 -12.74 -10.40 -2.35
N ILE A 29 -12.47 -10.77 -3.58
CA ILE A 29 -12.06 -12.12 -3.99
C ILE A 29 -10.64 -12.11 -4.56
N GLY A 30 -9.96 -13.28 -4.50
CA GLY A 30 -8.60 -13.41 -4.97
C GLY A 30 -8.16 -14.86 -5.18
N VAL A 31 -6.90 -15.03 -5.59
CA VAL A 31 -6.29 -16.33 -5.92
C VAL A 31 -6.00 -17.18 -4.67
N ALA A 32 -5.81 -16.56 -3.51
CA ALA A 32 -5.43 -17.30 -2.29
C ALA A 32 -6.64 -17.94 -1.60
N PRO A 33 -6.56 -19.17 -1.06
CA PRO A 33 -5.38 -19.97 -0.77
C PRO A 33 -4.88 -20.84 -1.93
N ILE A 34 -5.65 -21.00 -3.01
CA ILE A 34 -5.27 -21.66 -4.26
C ILE A 34 -5.94 -20.98 -5.45
N SER A 35 -5.40 -21.13 -6.65
CA SER A 35 -6.14 -20.81 -7.87
C SER A 35 -6.99 -22.01 -8.29
N SER A 36 -8.29 -21.84 -8.42
CA SER A 36 -9.18 -22.88 -8.91
C SER A 36 -9.33 -22.88 -10.44
N PHE A 37 -8.90 -21.82 -11.10
CA PHE A 37 -8.94 -21.69 -12.56
C PHE A 37 -7.77 -22.40 -13.28
N PHE A 38 -6.64 -22.59 -12.59
CA PHE A 38 -5.47 -23.31 -13.13
C PHE A 38 -5.37 -24.70 -12.49
N SER A 39 -4.85 -25.67 -13.25
CA SER A 39 -4.71 -27.06 -12.79
C SER A 39 -3.81 -27.20 -11.58
N TYR A 40 -2.79 -26.36 -11.47
CA TYR A 40 -1.82 -26.42 -10.37
C TYR A 40 -1.55 -25.03 -9.84
N SER A 41 -1.56 -24.89 -8.53
CA SER A 41 -1.14 -23.67 -7.87
C SER A 41 -0.40 -23.94 -6.58
N TYR A 42 0.42 -23.00 -6.18
CA TYR A 42 1.09 -22.97 -4.88
C TYR A 42 1.05 -21.56 -4.33
N VAL A 43 0.53 -21.41 -3.14
CA VAL A 43 0.34 -20.11 -2.50
C VAL A 43 0.93 -20.18 -1.10
N GLN A 44 1.71 -19.17 -0.73
CA GLN A 44 2.15 -18.94 0.64
C GLN A 44 1.62 -17.60 1.13
N GLN A 45 1.12 -17.54 2.36
CA GLN A 45 0.57 -16.35 2.99
C GLN A 45 1.19 -16.18 4.38
N ILE A 46 1.57 -14.95 4.73
CA ILE A 46 2.13 -14.62 6.05
C ILE A 46 1.06 -13.91 6.86
N TYR A 47 0.68 -14.51 7.99
CA TYR A 47 -0.22 -13.93 8.99
C TYR A 47 0.60 -13.45 10.19
N PRO A 48 0.75 -12.13 10.38
CA PRO A 48 1.46 -11.59 11.53
C PRO A 48 0.87 -12.07 12.86
N LYS A 49 1.73 -12.29 13.84
CA LYS A 49 1.33 -12.66 15.21
C LYS A 49 0.26 -11.73 15.79
N GLN A 50 0.42 -10.43 15.55
CA GLN A 50 -0.52 -9.41 16.05
C GLN A 50 -1.91 -9.58 15.44
N GLU A 51 -1.99 -10.02 14.20
CA GLU A 51 -3.25 -10.26 13.51
C GLU A 51 -3.91 -11.55 13.98
N LEU A 52 -3.13 -12.61 14.24
CA LEU A 52 -3.63 -13.83 14.85
C LEU A 52 -4.24 -13.55 16.22
N ASN A 53 -3.64 -12.66 16.98
CA ASN A 53 -4.11 -12.25 18.31
C ASN A 53 -4.46 -13.43 19.22
N ALA A 54 -3.67 -14.50 19.17
CA ALA A 54 -3.83 -15.64 20.06
C ALA A 54 -3.42 -15.27 21.49
N ASN A 55 -4.15 -15.74 22.47
CA ASN A 55 -3.87 -15.49 23.89
C ASN A 55 -2.53 -16.13 24.34
N THR A 56 -2.27 -17.35 23.87
CA THR A 56 -1.07 -18.13 24.21
C THR A 56 -0.65 -18.99 23.01
N ALA A 57 0.52 -19.61 23.11
CA ALA A 57 0.88 -20.73 22.26
C ALA A 57 -0.18 -21.84 22.36
N GLY A 58 -0.38 -22.58 21.28
CA GLY A 58 -1.39 -23.62 21.21
C GLY A 58 -1.33 -24.45 19.94
N ASN A 59 -2.21 -25.41 19.82
CA ASN A 59 -2.27 -26.30 18.67
C ASN A 59 -3.33 -25.82 17.67
N ILE A 60 -2.91 -25.49 16.45
CA ILE A 60 -3.84 -25.28 15.34
C ILE A 60 -4.31 -26.64 14.86
N THR A 61 -5.63 -26.83 14.82
CA THR A 61 -6.26 -28.12 14.48
C THR A 61 -6.99 -28.10 13.15
N GLY A 62 -7.15 -26.93 12.53
CA GLY A 62 -7.81 -26.78 11.24
C GLY A 62 -7.84 -25.35 10.73
N LEU A 63 -8.20 -25.22 9.46
CA LEU A 63 -8.43 -23.95 8.77
C LEU A 63 -9.77 -23.99 8.04
N THR A 64 -10.44 -22.86 8.00
CA THR A 64 -11.63 -22.68 7.14
C THR A 64 -11.40 -21.49 6.21
N PHE A 65 -11.43 -21.72 4.91
CA PHE A 65 -11.38 -20.68 3.88
C PHE A 65 -12.79 -20.39 3.37
N TYR A 66 -13.02 -19.14 2.97
CA TYR A 66 -14.32 -18.65 2.52
C TYR A 66 -14.31 -18.50 1.01
N VAL A 67 -15.29 -19.11 0.35
CA VAL A 67 -15.41 -19.19 -1.10
C VAL A 67 -16.55 -18.26 -1.55
N ASP A 68 -16.33 -17.53 -2.62
CA ASP A 68 -17.41 -16.75 -3.25
C ASP A 68 -18.62 -17.64 -3.59
N PRO A 69 -19.84 -17.20 -3.30
CA PRO A 69 -21.03 -18.00 -3.56
C PRO A 69 -21.16 -18.51 -5.00
N SER A 70 -20.73 -17.73 -5.99
CA SER A 70 -20.81 -18.06 -7.41
C SER A 70 -19.71 -19.02 -7.88
N SER A 71 -18.61 -19.16 -7.12
CA SER A 71 -17.48 -20.02 -7.48
C SER A 71 -17.71 -21.47 -7.08
N VAL A 72 -17.09 -22.41 -7.77
CA VAL A 72 -17.10 -23.84 -7.48
C VAL A 72 -15.70 -24.37 -7.16
N ILE A 73 -15.59 -25.45 -6.40
CA ILE A 73 -14.34 -26.15 -6.06
C ILE A 73 -14.59 -27.65 -6.33
N THR A 74 -14.86 -27.97 -7.56
CA THR A 74 -15.22 -29.34 -7.96
C THR A 74 -13.99 -30.06 -8.50
N GLU A 75 -13.29 -29.43 -9.44
CA GLU A 75 -12.12 -30.00 -10.10
C GLU A 75 -10.85 -29.67 -9.31
N SER A 76 -10.74 -28.46 -8.75
CA SER A 76 -9.62 -28.00 -7.93
C SER A 76 -9.73 -28.47 -6.48
N SER A 77 -9.96 -29.75 -6.27
CA SER A 77 -10.39 -30.29 -4.97
C SER A 77 -9.35 -31.16 -4.26
N ASN A 78 -8.13 -31.29 -4.79
CA ASN A 78 -7.07 -32.08 -4.14
C ASN A 78 -5.96 -31.18 -3.62
N TRP A 79 -5.96 -30.93 -2.31
CA TRP A 79 -5.04 -29.97 -1.70
C TRP A 79 -4.01 -30.63 -0.79
N THR A 80 -2.84 -29.99 -0.71
CA THR A 80 -1.89 -30.20 0.37
C THR A 80 -1.67 -28.88 1.08
N VAL A 81 -1.86 -28.86 2.40
CA VAL A 81 -1.70 -27.66 3.24
C VAL A 81 -0.53 -27.83 4.18
N TYR A 82 0.24 -26.76 4.31
CA TYR A 82 1.39 -26.68 5.20
C TYR A 82 1.28 -25.45 6.10
N LEU A 83 1.81 -25.57 7.32
CA LEU A 83 2.02 -24.44 8.22
C LEU A 83 3.49 -24.31 8.59
N GLY A 84 3.92 -23.10 8.91
CA GLY A 84 5.27 -22.81 9.36
C GLY A 84 5.36 -21.56 10.20
N HIS A 85 6.47 -21.40 10.89
CA HIS A 85 6.83 -20.18 11.60
C HIS A 85 7.79 -19.34 10.75
N THR A 86 7.65 -18.01 10.82
CA THR A 86 8.57 -17.08 10.14
C THR A 86 8.68 -15.77 10.88
N SER A 87 9.86 -15.17 10.83
CA SER A 87 10.07 -13.76 11.23
C SER A 87 9.72 -12.77 10.13
N LYS A 88 9.51 -13.24 8.88
CA LYS A 88 9.13 -12.37 7.76
C LYS A 88 7.73 -11.80 7.97
N THR A 89 7.55 -10.57 7.51
CA THR A 89 6.24 -9.87 7.47
C THR A 89 5.72 -9.74 6.04
N ALA A 90 6.58 -9.95 5.04
CA ALA A 90 6.30 -9.83 3.62
C ALA A 90 7.26 -10.65 2.77
N PHE A 91 6.90 -10.92 1.52
CA PHE A 91 7.78 -11.49 0.50
C PHE A 91 8.50 -10.37 -0.26
N SER A 92 9.82 -10.43 -0.35
CA SER A 92 10.67 -9.39 -0.96
C SER A 92 10.73 -9.51 -2.49
N SER A 93 10.52 -10.72 -3.05
CA SER A 93 10.55 -10.99 -4.49
C SER A 93 9.65 -12.15 -4.89
N GLY A 94 9.46 -12.39 -6.19
CA GLY A 94 8.73 -13.55 -6.71
C GLY A 94 9.41 -14.91 -6.46
N THR A 95 10.64 -14.92 -5.97
CA THR A 95 11.37 -16.15 -5.63
C THR A 95 11.64 -16.29 -4.13
N ASP A 96 11.07 -15.39 -3.32
CA ASP A 96 11.30 -15.32 -1.87
C ASP A 96 10.42 -16.30 -1.06
N TRP A 97 10.20 -17.49 -1.58
CA TRP A 97 9.41 -18.53 -0.92
C TRP A 97 10.00 -18.91 0.45
N ILE A 98 9.12 -19.16 1.43
CA ILE A 98 9.52 -19.82 2.67
C ILE A 98 9.95 -21.25 2.30
N PRO A 99 11.18 -21.67 2.65
CA PRO A 99 11.70 -22.99 2.27
C PRO A 99 10.83 -24.14 2.79
N ALA A 100 10.69 -25.19 1.99
CA ALA A 100 9.92 -26.39 2.36
C ALA A 100 10.35 -27.01 3.71
N ALA A 101 11.63 -26.92 4.06
CA ALA A 101 12.18 -27.41 5.33
C ALA A 101 11.64 -26.65 6.57
N GLN A 102 11.07 -25.45 6.39
CA GLN A 102 10.43 -24.66 7.46
C GLN A 102 8.91 -24.87 7.51
N LEU A 103 8.35 -25.71 6.64
CA LEU A 103 6.95 -26.00 6.53
C LEU A 103 6.62 -27.40 7.01
N THR A 104 5.57 -27.52 7.82
CA THR A 104 5.03 -28.80 8.28
C THR A 104 3.74 -29.08 7.51
N GLN A 105 3.66 -30.23 6.84
CA GLN A 105 2.43 -30.69 6.20
C GLN A 105 1.41 -31.05 7.27
N VAL A 106 0.23 -30.40 7.21
CA VAL A 106 -0.86 -30.60 8.19
C VAL A 106 -2.08 -31.27 7.57
N PHE A 107 -2.20 -31.23 6.26
CA PHE A 107 -3.30 -31.86 5.52
C PHE A 107 -2.86 -32.25 4.11
N THR A 108 -3.40 -33.35 3.61
CA THR A 108 -3.40 -33.70 2.17
C THR A 108 -4.64 -34.51 1.86
N GLY A 109 -5.33 -34.22 0.77
CA GLY A 109 -6.51 -34.94 0.34
C GLY A 109 -7.55 -34.09 -0.35
N ALA A 110 -8.72 -34.69 -0.57
CA ALA A 110 -9.83 -34.01 -1.18
C ALA A 110 -10.50 -33.01 -0.22
N VAL A 111 -10.85 -31.85 -0.76
CA VAL A 111 -11.65 -30.83 -0.10
C VAL A 111 -12.97 -30.63 -0.84
N THR A 112 -13.96 -30.13 -0.12
CA THR A 112 -15.27 -29.81 -0.71
C THR A 112 -15.74 -28.44 -0.25
N LYS A 113 -16.40 -27.71 -1.16
CA LYS A 113 -17.13 -26.49 -0.79
C LYS A 113 -18.47 -26.89 -0.14
N ASN A 114 -18.66 -26.44 1.09
CA ASN A 114 -19.93 -26.60 1.82
C ASN A 114 -20.33 -25.24 2.43
N ASN A 115 -21.55 -24.75 2.15
CA ASN A 115 -22.05 -23.45 2.63
C ASN A 115 -21.04 -22.30 2.40
N ASN A 116 -20.46 -22.22 1.20
CA ASN A 116 -19.45 -21.23 0.81
C ASN A 116 -18.17 -21.27 1.65
N LYS A 117 -17.80 -22.43 2.14
CA LYS A 117 -16.58 -22.67 2.93
C LYS A 117 -15.87 -23.92 2.45
N VAL A 118 -14.55 -23.93 2.59
CA VAL A 118 -13.71 -25.12 2.56
C VAL A 118 -13.14 -25.29 3.95
N GLU A 119 -13.58 -26.33 4.65
CA GLU A 119 -13.13 -26.68 6.00
C GLU A 119 -12.08 -27.77 5.92
N ILE A 120 -10.92 -27.54 6.53
CA ILE A 120 -9.78 -28.43 6.55
C ILE A 120 -9.48 -28.78 8.00
N VAL A 121 -9.73 -30.04 8.37
CA VAL A 121 -9.35 -30.57 9.68
C VAL A 121 -8.00 -31.27 9.55
N PHE A 122 -7.07 -30.92 10.40
CA PHE A 122 -5.71 -31.44 10.33
C PHE A 122 -5.61 -32.87 10.87
N THR A 123 -4.89 -33.71 10.17
CA THR A 123 -4.55 -35.05 10.66
C THR A 123 -3.54 -34.99 11.82
N THR A 124 -2.66 -33.99 11.79
CA THR A 124 -1.70 -33.71 12.87
C THR A 124 -1.76 -32.23 13.21
N PRO A 125 -2.11 -31.88 14.45
CA PRO A 125 -2.15 -30.47 14.87
C PRO A 125 -0.79 -29.80 14.73
N PHE A 126 -0.79 -28.52 14.36
CA PHE A 126 0.42 -27.71 14.27
C PHE A 126 0.64 -26.91 15.56
N ALA A 127 1.77 -27.12 16.22
CA ALA A 127 2.12 -26.40 17.44
C ALA A 127 2.56 -24.96 17.09
N TYR A 128 1.65 -24.00 17.26
CA TYR A 128 1.93 -22.58 17.08
C TYR A 128 2.56 -21.99 18.34
N ASN A 129 3.71 -21.35 18.19
CA ASN A 129 4.54 -20.88 19.31
C ASN A 129 4.09 -19.53 19.90
N ASN A 130 3.15 -18.83 19.28
CA ASN A 130 2.72 -17.47 19.64
C ASN A 130 3.88 -16.44 19.80
N ALA A 131 4.99 -16.67 19.13
CA ALA A 131 6.16 -15.80 19.11
C ALA A 131 6.42 -15.25 17.70
N ASP A 132 6.36 -16.12 16.71
CA ASP A 132 6.59 -15.82 15.29
C ASP A 132 5.29 -15.58 14.53
N ASN A 133 5.40 -15.07 13.31
CA ASN A 133 4.31 -15.01 12.34
C ASN A 133 4.00 -16.43 11.82
N LEU A 134 2.75 -16.65 11.43
CA LEU A 134 2.30 -17.92 10.84
C LEU A 134 2.39 -17.86 9.32
N VAL A 135 3.04 -18.85 8.71
CA VAL A 135 2.90 -19.13 7.28
C VAL A 135 1.79 -20.14 7.08
N VAL A 136 0.86 -19.82 6.21
CA VAL A 136 -0.13 -20.76 5.66
C VAL A 136 0.23 -20.98 4.20
N ALA A 137 0.57 -22.21 3.83
CA ALA A 137 0.84 -22.58 2.45
C ALA A 137 -0.15 -23.64 1.97
N ALA A 138 -0.67 -23.47 0.77
CA ALA A 138 -1.55 -24.43 0.14
C ALA A 138 -1.10 -24.73 -1.29
N LYS A 139 -1.21 -25.98 -1.68
CA LYS A 139 -0.90 -26.47 -2.99
C LYS A 139 -2.11 -27.23 -3.55
N GLU A 140 -2.52 -26.83 -4.76
CA GLU A 140 -3.50 -27.55 -5.57
C GLU A 140 -2.77 -28.61 -6.40
N ASN A 141 -3.27 -29.84 -6.41
CA ASN A 141 -2.64 -30.98 -7.05
C ASN A 141 -3.50 -31.63 -8.16
N SER A 142 -4.73 -31.17 -8.39
CA SER A 142 -5.60 -31.75 -9.42
C SER A 142 -5.11 -31.38 -10.81
N PRO A 143 -5.16 -32.32 -11.76
CA PRO A 143 -4.81 -32.03 -13.16
C PRO A 143 -5.92 -31.25 -13.91
N ASN A 144 -7.08 -31.10 -13.31
CA ASN A 144 -8.25 -30.40 -13.84
C ASN A 144 -8.39 -29.01 -13.24
N MET A 145 -9.28 -28.19 -13.81
CA MET A 145 -9.54 -26.82 -13.41
C MET A 145 -11.03 -26.51 -13.41
N ASP A 146 -11.48 -25.62 -12.55
CA ASP A 146 -12.85 -25.12 -12.50
C ASP A 146 -13.00 -23.93 -13.47
N ILE A 147 -13.09 -24.21 -14.78
CA ILE A 147 -13.07 -23.22 -15.88
C ILE A 147 -14.22 -22.19 -15.83
N ASN A 148 -15.27 -22.47 -15.06
CA ASN A 148 -16.38 -21.54 -14.87
C ASN A 148 -16.11 -20.50 -13.76
N ASN A 149 -15.04 -20.68 -13.00
CA ASN A 149 -14.56 -19.66 -12.10
C ASN A 149 -13.76 -18.64 -12.91
N PHE A 150 -13.85 -17.37 -12.53
CA PHE A 150 -12.74 -16.47 -12.79
C PHE A 150 -11.55 -16.92 -11.91
N ASP A 151 -10.35 -16.44 -12.21
CA ASP A 151 -9.12 -16.80 -11.49
C ASP A 151 -9.22 -16.62 -9.95
N GLU A 152 -10.21 -15.90 -9.49
CA GLU A 152 -10.45 -15.49 -8.12
C GLU A 152 -11.72 -16.12 -7.56
N ALA A 153 -11.58 -17.08 -6.66
CA ALA A 153 -12.69 -17.83 -6.10
C ALA A 153 -12.86 -17.67 -4.57
N PHE A 154 -11.86 -17.13 -3.88
CA PHE A 154 -11.85 -17.08 -2.42
C PHE A 154 -11.93 -15.66 -1.90
N HIS A 155 -12.64 -15.48 -0.79
CA HIS A 155 -12.63 -14.21 -0.09
C HIS A 155 -11.25 -13.89 0.45
N VAL A 156 -10.77 -12.70 0.09
CA VAL A 156 -9.49 -12.12 0.52
C VAL A 156 -9.71 -10.72 1.10
N TYR A 157 -8.73 -10.22 1.80
CA TYR A 157 -8.71 -8.84 2.27
C TYR A 157 -7.35 -8.19 1.98
N PRO A 158 -7.32 -6.88 1.70
CA PRO A 158 -6.09 -6.16 1.44
C PRO A 158 -5.12 -6.24 2.63
N HIS A 159 -3.86 -6.46 2.38
CA HIS A 159 -2.81 -6.47 3.40
C HIS A 159 -1.45 -6.13 2.78
N ILE A 160 -0.94 -4.95 3.06
CA ILE A 160 0.35 -4.46 2.59
C ILE A 160 1.41 -4.63 3.68
N PRO A 161 2.70 -4.90 3.31
CA PRO A 161 3.19 -5.17 1.97
C PRO A 161 3.17 -6.66 1.63
N TYR A 162 2.95 -7.02 0.37
CA TYR A 162 3.19 -8.33 -0.25
C TYR A 162 3.15 -9.54 0.69
N SER A 163 2.01 -9.73 1.37
CA SER A 163 1.81 -10.80 2.36
C SER A 163 1.49 -12.16 1.74
N THR A 164 1.23 -12.20 0.43
CA THR A 164 0.99 -13.41 -0.36
C THR A 164 2.00 -13.51 -1.49
N LEU A 165 2.50 -14.72 -1.69
CA LEU A 165 3.29 -15.12 -2.86
C LEU A 165 2.62 -16.35 -3.47
N TYR A 166 2.31 -16.30 -4.77
CA TYR A 166 1.62 -17.40 -5.44
C TYR A 166 2.18 -17.70 -6.82
N TYR A 167 2.10 -18.97 -7.19
CA TYR A 167 2.29 -19.49 -8.55
C TYR A 167 1.03 -20.23 -8.98
N LYS A 168 0.70 -20.15 -10.27
CA LYS A 168 -0.39 -20.88 -10.90
C LYS A 168 0.01 -21.28 -12.33
N GLY A 169 -0.44 -22.46 -12.80
CA GLY A 169 -0.13 -22.96 -14.14
C GLY A 169 -0.73 -24.34 -14.41
N ASP A 170 -0.68 -24.77 -15.68
CA ASP A 170 -1.38 -25.97 -16.16
C ASP A 170 -0.42 -27.13 -16.54
N ARG A 171 0.90 -26.97 -16.30
CA ARG A 171 1.88 -27.90 -16.88
C ARG A 171 2.30 -29.03 -15.95
N ALA A 172 2.46 -28.76 -14.67
CA ALA A 172 3.00 -29.76 -13.73
C ALA A 172 2.65 -29.41 -12.28
N VAL A 173 2.49 -30.42 -11.45
CA VAL A 173 2.40 -30.28 -9.99
C VAL A 173 3.63 -29.53 -9.47
N VAL A 174 3.41 -28.54 -8.63
CA VAL A 174 4.49 -27.72 -8.07
C VAL A 174 5.34 -28.53 -7.10
N ASP A 175 6.65 -28.56 -7.32
CA ASP A 175 7.62 -29.03 -6.32
C ASP A 175 7.89 -27.92 -5.32
N ILE A 176 7.46 -28.09 -4.07
CA ILE A 176 7.65 -27.09 -3.01
C ILE A 176 9.09 -26.94 -2.53
N ALA A 177 9.98 -27.90 -2.87
CA ALA A 177 11.41 -27.78 -2.60
C ALA A 177 12.12 -26.83 -3.58
N SER A 178 11.54 -26.67 -4.79
CA SER A 178 12.04 -25.78 -5.83
C SER A 178 10.87 -25.12 -6.58
N PRO A 179 10.09 -24.27 -5.92
CA PRO A 179 8.93 -23.64 -6.55
C PRO A 179 9.33 -22.74 -7.70
N PRO A 180 8.52 -22.65 -8.77
CA PRO A 180 8.71 -21.66 -9.82
C PRO A 180 8.67 -20.22 -9.29
N GLY A 181 9.15 -19.26 -10.09
CA GLY A 181 8.95 -17.85 -9.79
C GLY A 181 7.46 -17.52 -9.68
N GLY A 182 7.07 -16.85 -8.61
CA GLY A 182 5.68 -16.50 -8.29
C GLY A 182 5.39 -15.01 -8.46
N ILE A 183 4.14 -14.66 -8.22
CA ILE A 183 3.60 -13.30 -8.21
C ILE A 183 3.32 -12.91 -6.76
N ARG A 184 3.77 -11.72 -6.36
CA ARG A 184 3.46 -11.17 -5.03
C ARG A 184 2.12 -10.43 -5.08
N ALA A 185 1.33 -10.56 -4.01
CA ALA A 185 0.05 -9.87 -3.88
C ALA A 185 -0.10 -9.21 -2.51
N ASP A 186 -0.83 -8.10 -2.50
CA ASP A 186 -1.12 -7.27 -1.33
C ASP A 186 -2.48 -7.64 -0.71
N TYR A 187 -2.75 -8.93 -0.63
CA TYR A 187 -3.94 -9.48 0.02
C TYR A 187 -3.64 -10.84 0.66
N LYS A 188 -4.53 -11.27 1.56
CA LYS A 188 -4.54 -12.60 2.17
C LYS A 188 -5.94 -13.18 2.19
N SER A 189 -6.05 -14.50 2.33
CA SER A 189 -7.34 -15.16 2.52
C SER A 189 -8.01 -14.73 3.82
N SER A 190 -9.32 -14.46 3.76
CA SER A 190 -10.16 -14.51 4.94
C SER A 190 -10.17 -15.94 5.48
N VAL A 191 -9.82 -16.12 6.75
CA VAL A 191 -9.62 -17.46 7.30
C VAL A 191 -10.10 -17.57 8.74
N THR A 192 -10.66 -18.71 9.10
CA THR A 192 -10.83 -19.14 10.50
C THR A 192 -9.75 -20.15 10.85
N ILE A 193 -9.05 -19.92 11.95
CA ILE A 193 -8.01 -20.79 12.50
C ILE A 193 -8.59 -21.48 13.75
N SER A 194 -8.72 -22.79 13.71
CA SER A 194 -9.27 -23.60 14.80
C SER A 194 -8.17 -24.07 15.75
N GLY A 195 -8.50 -24.15 17.04
CA GLY A 195 -7.62 -24.68 18.08
C GLY A 195 -6.84 -23.61 18.87
N LEU A 196 -6.84 -22.37 18.44
CA LEU A 196 -6.24 -21.26 19.20
C LEU A 196 -7.31 -20.43 19.90
N THR A 197 -7.04 -20.08 21.15
CA THR A 197 -7.89 -19.16 21.91
C THR A 197 -7.53 -17.72 21.60
N PRO A 198 -8.49 -16.89 21.14
CA PRO A 198 -8.24 -15.47 20.92
C PRO A 198 -7.91 -14.75 22.23
N SER A 199 -7.13 -13.68 22.16
CA SER A 199 -6.91 -12.78 23.28
C SER A 199 -8.23 -12.09 23.69
N ALA A 200 -8.37 -11.78 24.97
CA ALA A 200 -9.50 -11.01 25.47
C ALA A 200 -9.46 -9.54 24.97
N ALA A 201 -8.26 -8.99 24.76
CA ALA A 201 -8.07 -7.69 24.13
C ALA A 201 -8.15 -7.83 22.60
N PRO A 202 -8.76 -6.86 21.89
CA PRO A 202 -8.81 -6.90 20.45
C PRO A 202 -7.40 -6.79 19.83
N ALA A 203 -7.25 -7.24 18.58
CA ALA A 203 -6.01 -7.08 17.83
C ALA A 203 -5.73 -5.61 17.52
N CYS A 204 -4.47 -5.28 17.20
CA CYS A 204 -4.14 -3.96 16.66
C CYS A 204 -4.72 -3.79 15.24
N PRO A 205 -5.25 -2.60 14.91
CA PRO A 205 -5.68 -2.30 13.56
C PRO A 205 -4.48 -2.28 12.59
N PHE A 206 -4.69 -2.76 11.39
CA PHE A 206 -3.75 -2.56 10.30
C PHE A 206 -4.08 -1.24 9.59
N VAL A 207 -3.20 -0.26 9.70
CA VAL A 207 -3.38 1.04 9.01
C VAL A 207 -3.05 0.86 7.53
N VAL A 208 -4.01 1.17 6.68
CA VAL A 208 -3.89 1.09 5.22
C VAL A 208 -3.35 2.38 4.64
N TYR A 209 -3.79 3.53 5.18
CA TYR A 209 -3.31 4.84 4.76
C TYR A 209 -3.17 5.81 5.94
N PRO A 210 -2.07 6.56 5.99
CA PRO A 210 -0.88 6.46 5.14
C PRO A 210 -0.12 5.16 5.41
N VAL A 211 0.63 4.68 4.41
CA VAL A 211 1.57 3.57 4.64
C VAL A 211 2.76 4.05 5.46
N ASN A 212 3.40 3.14 6.18
CA ASN A 212 4.56 3.51 6.98
C ASN A 212 5.71 4.08 6.12
N ASN A 213 6.29 5.20 6.55
CA ASN A 213 7.27 6.02 5.84
C ASN A 213 6.76 6.71 4.56
N ALA A 214 5.43 6.86 4.40
CA ALA A 214 4.86 7.62 3.30
C ALA A 214 5.41 9.05 3.29
N GLN A 215 5.70 9.53 2.09
CA GLN A 215 6.10 10.92 1.82
C GLN A 215 4.96 11.64 1.09
N ASN A 216 4.97 12.96 1.13
CA ASN A 216 4.01 13.81 0.44
C ASN A 216 2.55 13.49 0.77
N VAL A 217 2.28 13.16 2.02
CA VAL A 217 0.91 12.94 2.50
C VAL A 217 0.17 14.28 2.55
N SER A 218 -1.07 14.29 2.08
CA SER A 218 -1.93 15.50 2.11
C SER A 218 -1.96 16.16 3.49
N LEU A 219 -2.15 17.47 3.54
CA LEU A 219 -2.31 18.20 4.81
C LEU A 219 -3.65 17.89 5.51
N LEU A 220 -4.64 17.36 4.79
CA LEU A 220 -5.90 16.84 5.32
C LEU A 220 -6.07 15.37 4.93
N PRO A 221 -5.27 14.46 5.49
CA PRO A 221 -5.34 13.05 5.14
C PRO A 221 -6.62 12.41 5.68
N ASN A 222 -7.15 11.45 4.95
CA ASN A 222 -8.15 10.53 5.49
C ASN A 222 -7.43 9.24 5.94
N PHE A 223 -7.05 9.17 7.21
CA PHE A 223 -6.48 7.94 7.79
C PHE A 223 -7.48 6.81 7.70
N ASN A 224 -7.04 5.64 7.28
CA ASN A 224 -7.91 4.47 7.26
C ASN A 224 -7.16 3.19 7.65
N TRP A 225 -7.89 2.25 8.21
CA TRP A 225 -7.39 0.97 8.69
C TRP A 225 -8.41 -0.14 8.45
N LEU A 226 -7.93 -1.38 8.49
CA LEU A 226 -8.82 -2.53 8.36
C LEU A 226 -9.65 -2.72 9.64
N PRO A 227 -10.92 -3.13 9.50
CA PRO A 227 -11.76 -3.48 10.64
C PRO A 227 -11.15 -4.61 11.44
N VAL A 228 -11.19 -4.49 12.77
CA VAL A 228 -10.72 -5.54 13.68
C VAL A 228 -11.92 -6.32 14.23
N SER A 229 -11.86 -7.64 14.13
CA SER A 229 -12.93 -8.51 14.65
C SER A 229 -13.14 -8.29 16.15
N GLY A 230 -14.40 -8.05 16.55
CA GLY A 230 -14.75 -7.78 17.94
C GLY A 230 -14.48 -6.36 18.43
N ALA A 231 -13.87 -5.49 17.63
CA ALA A 231 -13.73 -4.08 17.98
C ALA A 231 -15.08 -3.35 17.86
N THR A 232 -15.40 -2.54 18.85
CA THR A 232 -16.60 -1.67 18.87
C THR A 232 -16.29 -0.22 18.54
N SER A 233 -15.03 0.18 18.68
CA SER A 233 -14.50 1.49 18.35
C SER A 233 -12.98 1.47 18.22
N TYR A 234 -12.41 2.60 17.84
CA TYR A 234 -10.97 2.80 17.74
C TYR A 234 -10.57 4.09 18.43
N LYS A 235 -9.31 4.18 18.86
CA LYS A 235 -8.70 5.42 19.32
C LYS A 235 -7.56 5.79 18.39
N VAL A 236 -7.60 7.04 17.92
CA VAL A 236 -6.59 7.62 17.03
C VAL A 236 -5.74 8.60 17.84
N SER A 237 -4.43 8.43 17.77
CA SER A 237 -3.44 9.36 18.33
C SER A 237 -2.48 9.79 17.22
N LEU A 238 -2.13 11.08 17.23
CA LEU A 238 -1.19 11.66 16.28
C LEU A 238 -0.27 12.63 17.00
N GLY A 239 1.02 12.54 16.75
CA GLY A 239 2.00 13.43 17.31
C GLY A 239 3.15 13.76 16.38
N THR A 240 3.98 14.73 16.75
CA THR A 240 5.17 15.19 16.01
C THR A 240 6.45 14.43 16.40
N SER A 241 6.36 13.54 17.38
CA SER A 241 7.43 12.62 17.79
C SER A 241 6.84 11.28 18.23
N SER A 242 7.65 10.23 18.25
CA SER A 242 7.22 8.90 18.68
C SER A 242 6.63 8.92 20.09
N GLY A 243 5.45 8.34 20.26
CA GLY A 243 4.69 8.30 21.51
C GLY A 243 3.95 9.60 21.87
N SER A 244 4.16 10.69 21.12
CA SER A 244 3.49 11.96 21.37
C SER A 244 2.03 11.94 20.86
N THR A 245 1.19 12.75 21.51
CA THR A 245 -0.22 12.93 21.16
C THR A 245 -0.58 14.44 21.10
N ASP A 246 0.40 15.27 20.77
CA ASP A 246 0.32 16.73 20.76
C ASP A 246 -0.63 17.28 19.69
N ILE A 247 -0.97 16.48 18.66
CA ILE A 247 -1.89 16.84 17.58
C ILE A 247 -3.28 16.22 17.82
N ILE A 248 -3.34 14.92 18.08
CA ILE A 248 -4.58 14.18 18.36
C ILE A 248 -4.31 13.24 19.54
N ASN A 249 -5.11 13.39 20.60
CA ASN A 249 -4.96 12.61 21.80
C ASN A 249 -6.12 11.62 21.96
N GLN A 250 -5.91 10.36 21.58
CA GLN A 250 -6.83 9.24 21.77
C GLN A 250 -8.28 9.53 21.34
N GLN A 251 -8.43 10.20 20.19
CA GLN A 251 -9.76 10.51 19.63
C GLN A 251 -10.51 9.21 19.34
N THR A 252 -11.67 9.03 19.98
CA THR A 252 -12.52 7.85 19.74
C THR A 252 -13.28 7.97 18.43
N VAL A 253 -13.26 6.89 17.64
CA VAL A 253 -13.88 6.75 16.31
C VAL A 253 -14.65 5.43 16.27
N SER A 254 -15.90 5.45 15.78
CA SER A 254 -16.71 4.23 15.62
C SER A 254 -16.48 3.50 14.29
N GLY A 255 -15.96 4.20 13.28
CA GLY A 255 -15.64 3.66 11.96
C GLY A 255 -14.17 3.28 11.81
N ASN A 256 -13.79 2.84 10.64
CA ASN A 256 -12.43 2.44 10.28
C ASN A 256 -11.66 3.51 9.49
N SER A 257 -12.08 4.78 9.61
CA SER A 257 -11.42 5.94 9.03
C SER A 257 -11.55 7.17 9.92
N PHE A 258 -10.61 8.11 9.77
CA PHE A 258 -10.61 9.37 10.49
C PHE A 258 -9.84 10.44 9.71
N SER A 259 -10.41 11.65 9.63
CA SER A 259 -9.71 12.83 9.09
C SER A 259 -9.53 13.87 10.19
N PRO A 260 -8.32 14.47 10.31
CA PRO A 260 -8.11 15.62 11.20
C PRO A 260 -9.06 16.76 10.85
N SER A 261 -9.55 17.48 11.87
CA SER A 261 -10.44 18.63 11.70
C SER A 261 -9.71 19.90 11.24
N ALA A 262 -8.38 19.91 11.34
CA ALA A 262 -7.51 21.00 10.90
C ALA A 262 -6.38 20.44 10.04
N ALA A 263 -5.91 21.24 9.08
CA ALA A 263 -4.77 20.88 8.26
C ALA A 263 -3.51 20.65 9.11
N LEU A 264 -2.78 19.63 8.79
CA LEU A 264 -1.47 19.33 9.37
C LEU A 264 -0.42 20.35 8.85
N ALA A 265 0.65 20.55 9.60
CA ALA A 265 1.73 21.41 9.16
C ALA A 265 2.46 20.79 7.95
N PRO A 266 2.83 21.59 6.94
CA PRO A 266 3.55 21.11 5.77
C PRO A 266 4.97 20.68 6.11
N GLY A 267 5.53 19.75 5.34
CA GLY A 267 6.90 19.26 5.44
C GLY A 267 7.22 18.58 6.78
N THR A 268 6.20 18.21 7.57
CA THR A 268 6.35 17.75 8.94
C THR A 268 6.20 16.24 9.02
N THR A 269 7.05 15.60 9.82
CA THR A 269 6.95 14.18 10.12
C THR A 269 5.98 13.95 11.27
N TYR A 270 5.05 13.02 11.09
CA TYR A 270 4.04 12.65 12.06
C TYR A 270 4.11 11.17 12.41
N TYR A 271 3.62 10.84 13.61
CA TYR A 271 3.54 9.51 14.19
C TYR A 271 2.08 9.21 14.50
N LEU A 272 1.47 8.37 13.67
CA LEU A 272 0.07 7.94 13.79
C LEU A 272 0.01 6.61 14.53
N LYS A 273 -0.81 6.52 15.55
CA LYS A 273 -1.15 5.29 16.25
C LYS A 273 -2.64 5.09 16.29
N VAL A 274 -3.09 3.91 15.91
CA VAL A 274 -4.49 3.50 16.02
C VAL A 274 -4.57 2.28 16.92
N THR A 275 -5.46 2.31 17.90
CA THR A 275 -5.78 1.17 18.77
C THR A 275 -7.25 0.81 18.61
N SER A 276 -7.57 -0.47 18.73
CA SER A 276 -8.95 -0.96 18.72
C SER A 276 -9.46 -1.12 20.15
N VAL A 277 -10.75 -0.94 20.33
CA VAL A 277 -11.44 -1.03 21.63
C VAL A 277 -12.58 -2.02 21.52
N SER A 278 -12.71 -2.92 22.49
CA SER A 278 -13.82 -3.84 22.67
C SER A 278 -14.33 -3.78 24.11
N GLY A 279 -15.50 -3.16 24.32
CA GLY A 279 -16.01 -2.88 25.67
C GLY A 279 -15.01 -2.06 26.47
N ASN A 280 -14.47 -2.61 27.56
CA ASN A 280 -13.47 -1.95 28.42
C ASN A 280 -12.03 -2.39 28.14
N THR A 281 -11.80 -3.20 27.12
CA THR A 281 -10.46 -3.67 26.74
C THR A 281 -9.96 -2.94 25.50
N GLU A 282 -8.67 -2.65 25.46
CA GLU A 282 -8.00 -1.94 24.39
C GLU A 282 -6.82 -2.75 23.87
N SER A 283 -6.57 -2.72 22.57
CA SER A 283 -5.37 -3.35 22.00
C SER A 283 -4.11 -2.69 22.55
N SER A 284 -3.08 -3.49 22.77
CA SER A 284 -1.80 -3.02 23.31
C SER A 284 -0.65 -3.37 22.38
N GLY A 285 0.45 -2.60 22.45
CA GLY A 285 1.64 -2.85 21.63
C GLY A 285 1.46 -2.54 20.15
N CYS A 286 0.44 -1.75 19.77
CA CYS A 286 0.22 -1.35 18.39
C CYS A 286 1.35 -0.45 17.89
N SER A 287 1.87 -0.74 16.69
CA SER A 287 2.94 0.01 16.06
C SER A 287 2.47 1.39 15.62
N GLU A 288 3.37 2.35 15.65
CA GLU A 288 3.18 3.65 15.04
C GLU A 288 3.46 3.59 13.53
N ILE A 289 2.70 4.35 12.77
CA ILE A 289 2.93 4.64 11.36
C ILE A 289 3.58 6.01 11.25
N ILE A 290 4.75 6.07 10.65
CA ILE A 290 5.49 7.31 10.42
C ILE A 290 5.14 7.80 9.01
N PHE A 291 4.85 9.07 8.86
CA PHE A 291 4.66 9.68 7.54
C PHE A 291 5.10 11.14 7.54
N LYS A 292 5.37 11.68 6.36
CA LYS A 292 5.71 13.09 6.18
C LYS A 292 4.71 13.75 5.24
N THR A 293 4.21 14.93 5.63
CA THR A 293 3.31 15.73 4.80
C THR A 293 4.03 16.36 3.61
N VAL A 294 3.25 16.79 2.61
CA VAL A 294 3.75 17.60 1.49
C VAL A 294 4.54 18.80 2.01
N PRO A 295 5.63 19.22 1.32
CA PRO A 295 6.37 20.41 1.69
C PRO A 295 5.49 21.67 1.61
N PRO A 296 5.94 22.82 2.14
CA PRO A 296 5.25 24.09 1.91
C PRO A 296 5.28 24.47 0.42
N ILE A 297 4.31 25.28 0.01
CA ILE A 297 4.28 25.85 -1.35
C ILE A 297 5.60 26.57 -1.63
N PRO A 298 6.24 26.34 -2.80
CA PRO A 298 7.49 27.00 -3.15
C PRO A 298 7.36 28.52 -3.21
N VAL A 299 8.40 29.24 -2.83
CA VAL A 299 8.38 30.71 -2.91
C VAL A 299 8.29 31.22 -4.37
N ASN A 300 8.72 30.41 -5.31
CA ASN A 300 8.69 30.64 -6.76
C ASN A 300 7.56 29.90 -7.48
N ASP A 301 6.51 29.53 -6.75
CA ASP A 301 5.27 28.96 -7.29
C ASP A 301 4.60 29.90 -8.31
N ALA A 302 4.55 31.18 -8.02
CA ALA A 302 4.01 32.18 -8.92
C ALA A 302 5.12 32.96 -9.61
N CYS A 303 4.88 33.46 -10.85
CA CYS A 303 5.82 34.29 -11.62
C CYS A 303 6.36 35.46 -10.80
N THR A 304 5.53 36.11 -9.98
CA THR A 304 5.95 37.24 -9.12
C THR A 304 6.96 36.86 -8.05
N GLY A 305 7.04 35.58 -7.71
CA GLY A 305 8.01 34.97 -6.78
C GLY A 305 9.24 34.38 -7.48
N ALA A 306 9.38 34.56 -8.78
CA ALA A 306 10.46 33.96 -9.57
C ALA A 306 11.85 34.17 -8.95
N LEU A 307 12.59 33.05 -8.76
CA LEU A 307 13.96 33.12 -8.22
C LEU A 307 14.89 33.83 -9.14
N GLN A 308 15.58 34.85 -8.62
CA GLN A 308 16.54 35.64 -9.39
C GLN A 308 17.82 34.86 -9.65
N VAL A 309 18.18 34.70 -10.90
CA VAL A 309 19.46 34.15 -11.36
C VAL A 309 20.38 35.31 -11.81
N SER A 310 21.50 35.43 -11.11
CA SER A 310 22.44 36.54 -11.34
C SER A 310 23.88 36.09 -11.64
N VAL A 311 24.16 34.78 -11.47
CA VAL A 311 25.48 34.18 -11.71
C VAL A 311 25.35 32.96 -12.59
N PHE A 312 26.22 32.79 -13.58
CA PHE A 312 26.25 31.65 -14.49
C PHE A 312 27.62 30.95 -14.46
N PRO A 313 27.67 29.60 -14.56
CA PRO A 313 26.52 28.69 -14.62
C PRO A 313 25.72 28.69 -13.33
N TYR A 314 24.39 28.63 -13.43
CA TYR A 314 23.47 28.50 -12.31
C TYR A 314 23.01 27.06 -12.18
N SER A 315 22.86 26.56 -10.94
CA SER A 315 22.26 25.26 -10.66
C SER A 315 21.43 25.34 -9.39
N TYR A 316 20.21 24.84 -9.45
CA TYR A 316 19.29 24.81 -8.31
C TYR A 316 18.43 23.55 -8.35
N THR A 317 18.29 22.89 -7.20
CA THR A 317 17.39 21.73 -7.05
C THR A 317 16.10 22.16 -6.38
N GLN A 318 15.00 22.06 -7.11
CA GLN A 318 13.65 22.30 -6.60
C GLN A 318 13.14 21.04 -5.92
N ASN A 319 13.08 21.05 -4.58
CA ASN A 319 12.70 19.89 -3.79
C ASN A 319 11.22 19.90 -3.37
N ASP A 320 10.54 21.01 -3.54
CA ASP A 320 9.18 21.30 -3.08
C ASP A 320 8.19 21.54 -4.23
N ALA A 321 8.58 21.22 -5.47
CA ALA A 321 7.73 21.38 -6.65
C ALA A 321 6.40 20.58 -6.54
N VAL A 322 6.39 19.46 -5.81
CA VAL A 322 5.19 18.66 -5.55
C VAL A 322 4.07 19.44 -4.81
N SER A 323 4.36 20.62 -4.29
CA SER A 323 3.41 21.48 -3.58
C SER A 323 3.08 22.75 -4.35
N THR A 324 3.44 22.84 -5.63
CA THR A 324 3.00 23.93 -6.51
C THR A 324 1.47 23.95 -6.58
N THR A 325 0.94 25.15 -6.83
CA THR A 325 -0.49 25.36 -7.00
C THR A 325 -0.81 25.61 -8.45
N ASN A 326 -1.92 25.11 -8.93
CA ASN A 326 -2.35 25.29 -10.31
C ASN A 326 -2.48 26.79 -10.64
N ASN A 327 -1.65 27.29 -11.56
CA ASN A 327 -1.62 28.67 -12.05
C ASN A 327 -2.49 28.87 -13.31
N ALA A 328 -3.45 28.00 -13.58
CA ALA A 328 -4.31 28.02 -14.75
C ALA A 328 -4.80 29.45 -15.08
N GLY A 329 -4.47 29.91 -16.28
CA GLY A 329 -4.90 31.21 -16.81
C GLY A 329 -3.88 32.34 -16.75
N ASN A 330 -2.71 32.15 -16.10
CA ASN A 330 -1.65 33.18 -16.02
C ASN A 330 -0.48 32.94 -16.98
N ILE A 331 -0.46 31.83 -17.69
CA ILE A 331 0.62 31.49 -18.62
C ILE A 331 0.12 31.73 -20.04
N SER A 332 0.67 32.72 -20.74
CA SER A 332 0.46 32.81 -22.18
C SER A 332 1.06 31.56 -22.82
N VAL A 333 0.23 30.84 -23.56
CA VAL A 333 0.54 29.53 -24.10
C VAL A 333 1.79 29.63 -24.98
N CYS A 334 2.88 29.09 -24.49
CA CYS A 334 4.06 28.77 -25.28
C CYS A 334 3.84 27.34 -25.75
N THR A 335 3.26 27.14 -26.92
CA THR A 335 3.01 25.79 -27.44
C THR A 335 4.24 25.26 -28.16
N SER A 336 4.69 24.04 -27.79
CA SER A 336 5.47 23.19 -28.68
C SER A 336 4.54 22.12 -29.23
N ASN A 337 4.56 21.86 -30.51
CA ASN A 337 3.82 20.80 -31.21
C ASN A 337 2.28 20.83 -31.11
N GLY A 338 1.67 21.94 -30.70
CA GLY A 338 0.21 22.07 -30.60
C GLY A 338 -0.39 21.73 -29.26
N ASP A 339 0.42 21.47 -28.24
CA ASP A 339 -0.03 21.16 -26.90
C ASP A 339 -0.40 22.39 -26.07
N THR A 340 -1.32 22.21 -25.11
CA THR A 340 -2.03 23.28 -24.39
C THR A 340 -1.21 24.01 -23.33
N GLY A 341 0.11 23.87 -23.27
CA GLY A 341 0.97 24.58 -22.32
C GLY A 341 0.93 24.06 -20.90
N MET A 342 1.87 24.51 -20.06
CA MET A 342 1.98 24.14 -18.67
C MET A 342 0.84 24.73 -17.85
N ASN A 343 0.19 23.90 -17.02
CA ASN A 343 -0.84 24.33 -16.07
C ASN A 343 -0.25 24.89 -14.79
N ASP A 344 0.95 24.49 -14.46
CA ASP A 344 1.61 24.74 -13.19
C ASP A 344 3.13 24.87 -13.38
N GLY A 345 3.89 24.98 -12.31
CA GLY A 345 5.35 24.98 -12.35
C GLY A 345 5.99 26.00 -11.43
N THR A 346 7.31 25.98 -11.41
CA THR A 346 8.12 26.91 -10.63
C THR A 346 8.88 27.88 -11.52
N TRP A 347 9.07 29.10 -11.02
CA TRP A 347 9.56 30.22 -11.79
C TRP A 347 10.97 30.64 -11.41
N PHE A 348 11.78 30.97 -12.45
CA PHE A 348 13.11 31.55 -12.34
C PHE A 348 13.20 32.74 -13.28
N LYS A 349 14.10 33.69 -13.00
CA LYS A 349 14.27 34.85 -13.89
C LYS A 349 15.70 35.34 -13.94
N PHE A 350 16.08 35.94 -15.08
CA PHE A 350 17.36 36.58 -15.27
C PHE A 350 17.27 37.70 -16.31
N THR A 351 18.25 38.59 -16.31
CA THR A 351 18.36 39.62 -17.33
C THR A 351 19.30 39.19 -18.45
N GLY A 352 18.81 39.20 -19.68
CA GLY A 352 19.60 38.90 -20.87
C GLY A 352 20.68 39.95 -21.15
N ASP A 353 21.78 39.53 -21.76
CA ASP A 353 22.91 40.39 -22.14
C ASP A 353 23.25 40.31 -23.62
N GLY A 354 22.41 39.70 -24.43
CA GLY A 354 22.60 39.47 -25.86
C GLY A 354 23.26 38.14 -26.20
N SER A 355 23.64 37.34 -25.19
CA SER A 355 24.25 36.02 -25.39
C SER A 355 23.20 34.94 -25.54
N GLN A 356 23.67 33.74 -25.92
CA GLN A 356 22.86 32.53 -25.86
C GLN A 356 22.96 31.88 -24.47
N TYR A 357 21.86 31.28 -24.06
CA TYR A 357 21.74 30.53 -22.80
C TYR A 357 21.09 29.17 -23.03
N THR A 358 21.65 28.16 -22.41
CA THR A 358 21.04 26.82 -22.34
C THR A 358 20.40 26.64 -20.98
N ILE A 359 19.10 26.35 -20.97
CA ILE A 359 18.28 26.01 -19.80
C ILE A 359 18.03 24.51 -19.85
N LYS A 360 18.33 23.80 -18.77
CA LYS A 360 18.13 22.34 -18.69
C LYS A 360 17.45 21.97 -17.37
N ALA A 361 16.39 21.17 -17.45
CA ALA A 361 15.76 20.50 -16.31
C ALA A 361 16.18 19.02 -16.31
N THR A 362 16.62 18.52 -15.15
CA THR A 362 17.08 17.13 -14.99
C THR A 362 16.43 16.53 -13.75
N MET A 363 15.83 15.36 -13.88
CA MET A 363 15.19 14.65 -12.78
C MET A 363 16.16 13.68 -12.09
N PRO A 364 15.90 13.30 -10.82
CA PRO A 364 16.57 12.21 -10.16
C PRO A 364 16.38 10.88 -10.91
N SER A 365 17.36 9.99 -10.82
CA SER A 365 17.27 8.65 -11.41
C SER A 365 16.03 7.89 -10.91
N GLY A 366 15.24 7.35 -11.84
CA GLY A 366 14.01 6.61 -11.54
C GLY A 366 12.76 7.48 -11.36
N SER A 367 12.86 8.81 -11.59
CA SER A 367 11.69 9.67 -11.65
C SER A 367 10.83 9.35 -12.88
N SER A 368 9.52 9.40 -12.71
CA SER A 368 8.54 9.37 -13.81
C SER A 368 8.05 10.77 -14.20
N TYR A 369 8.50 11.81 -13.50
CA TYR A 369 8.12 13.19 -13.78
C TYR A 369 8.56 13.60 -15.18
N ASP A 370 7.66 14.19 -15.94
CA ASP A 370 7.84 14.67 -17.29
C ASP A 370 7.82 16.20 -17.29
N PRO A 371 9.00 16.88 -17.25
CA PRO A 371 9.05 18.32 -17.15
C PRO A 371 8.95 18.97 -18.53
N GLN A 372 8.23 20.07 -18.58
CA GLN A 372 8.25 21.00 -19.68
C GLN A 372 8.98 22.30 -19.28
N ILE A 373 9.72 22.91 -20.17
CA ILE A 373 10.36 24.22 -19.95
C ILE A 373 9.73 25.26 -20.89
N GLY A 374 9.22 26.35 -20.30
CA GLY A 374 8.82 27.56 -21.03
C GLY A 374 9.71 28.73 -20.67
N VAL A 375 10.12 29.50 -21.65
CA VAL A 375 10.85 30.75 -21.46
C VAL A 375 10.07 31.92 -22.06
N TYR A 376 9.93 32.97 -21.28
CA TYR A 376 9.14 34.14 -21.58
C TYR A 376 9.96 35.41 -21.41
N SER A 377 9.62 36.43 -22.17
CA SER A 377 10.12 37.82 -21.99
C SER A 377 8.96 38.72 -21.56
N GLY A 378 9.24 39.84 -20.92
CA GLY A 378 8.23 40.80 -20.49
C GLY A 378 8.08 40.95 -18.99
N SER A 379 6.86 40.91 -18.49
CA SER A 379 6.55 40.99 -17.06
C SER A 379 5.52 39.93 -16.71
N CYS A 380 5.41 39.54 -15.43
CA CYS A 380 4.45 38.55 -14.98
C CYS A 380 2.98 38.86 -15.32
N SER A 381 2.64 40.13 -15.55
CA SER A 381 1.31 40.55 -16.01
C SER A 381 1.16 40.55 -17.56
N ASN A 382 2.26 40.42 -18.31
CA ASN A 382 2.25 40.43 -19.76
C ASN A 382 3.48 39.67 -20.28
N LEU A 383 3.44 38.35 -20.20
CA LEU A 383 4.48 37.46 -20.68
C LEU A 383 4.33 37.20 -22.17
N SER A 384 5.45 37.22 -22.90
CA SER A 384 5.54 36.83 -24.31
C SER A 384 6.42 35.59 -24.41
N CYS A 385 5.96 34.55 -25.09
CA CYS A 385 6.73 33.32 -25.30
C CYS A 385 7.99 33.59 -26.11
N THR A 386 9.14 33.18 -25.60
CA THR A 386 10.43 33.22 -26.27
C THR A 386 10.82 31.84 -26.80
N GLY A 387 10.45 30.81 -26.13
CA GLY A 387 10.69 29.41 -26.51
C GLY A 387 10.13 28.43 -25.50
N THR A 388 9.90 27.21 -25.96
CA THR A 388 9.46 26.09 -25.10
C THR A 388 10.10 24.81 -25.59
N VAL A 389 10.21 23.83 -24.71
CA VAL A 389 10.68 22.48 -25.02
C VAL A 389 9.97 21.45 -24.15
N ASP A 390 9.62 20.36 -24.83
CA ASP A 390 9.04 19.15 -24.32
C ASP A 390 9.28 18.08 -25.38
N ASN A 391 10.44 17.43 -25.30
CA ASN A 391 10.90 16.46 -26.29
C ASN A 391 11.08 15.07 -25.71
N GLY A 392 11.16 14.97 -24.39
CA GLY A 392 11.37 13.72 -23.67
C GLY A 392 10.04 13.11 -23.19
N GLY A 393 10.08 11.94 -22.62
CA GLY A 393 9.01 11.37 -21.80
C GLY A 393 9.45 11.34 -20.35
N GLY A 394 8.59 10.86 -19.48
CA GLY A 394 8.83 10.85 -18.04
C GLY A 394 10.21 10.37 -17.63
N GLY A 395 10.90 11.17 -16.84
CA GLY A 395 12.27 10.95 -16.38
C GLY A 395 13.37 11.43 -17.34
N ALA A 396 13.04 11.89 -18.55
CA ALA A 396 13.99 12.44 -19.50
C ALA A 396 14.30 13.92 -19.20
N ALA A 397 15.55 14.33 -19.43
CA ALA A 397 15.94 15.73 -19.24
C ALA A 397 15.48 16.61 -20.42
N GLU A 398 14.88 17.76 -20.10
CA GLU A 398 14.55 18.75 -21.09
C GLU A 398 15.67 19.81 -21.24
N THR A 399 15.91 20.29 -22.47
CA THR A 399 16.96 21.26 -22.75
C THR A 399 16.50 22.26 -23.81
N LEU A 400 16.49 23.53 -23.46
CA LEU A 400 16.15 24.65 -24.35
C LEU A 400 17.32 25.62 -24.47
N THR A 401 17.63 26.03 -25.69
CA THR A 401 18.61 27.10 -25.94
C THR A 401 17.90 28.33 -26.54
N ILE A 402 18.12 29.50 -25.92
CA ILE A 402 17.56 30.77 -26.38
C ILE A 402 18.66 31.77 -26.66
N THR A 403 18.41 32.73 -27.56
CA THR A 403 19.23 33.93 -27.74
C THR A 403 18.53 35.10 -27.05
N THR A 404 19.23 35.77 -26.17
CA THR A 404 18.66 36.88 -25.39
C THR A 404 18.88 38.23 -26.02
N VAL A 405 18.08 39.22 -25.61
CA VAL A 405 18.28 40.63 -25.92
C VAL A 405 18.83 41.33 -24.68
N SER A 406 19.88 42.14 -24.84
CA SER A 406 20.50 42.83 -23.72
C SER A 406 19.53 43.73 -22.98
N GLY A 407 19.48 43.65 -21.66
CA GLY A 407 18.60 44.41 -20.78
C GLY A 407 17.15 43.89 -20.67
N THR A 408 16.80 42.84 -21.42
CA THR A 408 15.47 42.24 -21.34
C THR A 408 15.40 41.22 -20.19
N GLU A 409 14.34 41.27 -19.38
CA GLU A 409 14.08 40.28 -18.34
C GLU A 409 13.44 39.03 -18.95
N TYR A 410 13.98 37.87 -18.64
CA TYR A 410 13.47 36.55 -19.04
C TYR A 410 12.98 35.76 -17.82
N PHE A 411 11.83 35.18 -17.99
CA PHE A 411 11.20 34.31 -17.01
C PHE A 411 11.22 32.88 -17.54
N ILE A 412 11.60 31.92 -16.69
CA ILE A 412 11.63 30.50 -16.99
C ILE A 412 10.59 29.85 -16.11
N ASN A 413 9.69 29.08 -16.69
CA ASN A 413 8.80 28.18 -15.97
C ASN A 413 9.24 26.73 -16.24
N VAL A 414 9.27 25.91 -15.20
CA VAL A 414 9.48 24.48 -15.29
C VAL A 414 8.30 23.80 -14.58
N GLY A 415 7.44 23.14 -15.34
CA GLY A 415 6.21 22.50 -14.88
C GLY A 415 6.01 21.13 -15.49
N ALA A 416 4.93 20.45 -15.12
CA ALA A 416 4.58 19.14 -15.66
C ALA A 416 4.06 19.25 -17.11
N TYR A 417 4.43 18.27 -17.95
CA TYR A 417 3.72 18.02 -19.18
C TYR A 417 2.35 17.43 -18.83
N GLU A 418 1.32 18.05 -19.18
CA GLU A 418 -0.08 17.63 -19.33
C GLU A 418 -1.04 18.76 -19.02
N ASP A 419 -2.11 18.81 -19.75
CA ASP A 419 -3.21 19.75 -19.58
C ASP A 419 -4.22 19.31 -18.50
N THR A 420 -3.97 18.18 -17.85
CA THR A 420 -4.84 17.70 -16.77
C THR A 420 -4.43 18.30 -15.42
N THR A 421 -5.39 18.82 -14.74
CA THR A 421 -5.30 19.61 -13.50
C THR A 421 -4.59 18.92 -12.31
N ASP A 422 -4.05 17.72 -12.48
CA ASP A 422 -3.62 16.86 -11.38
C ASP A 422 -2.28 16.11 -11.59
N ALA A 423 -1.48 16.45 -12.63
CA ALA A 423 -0.14 15.86 -12.75
C ALA A 423 0.81 16.56 -11.75
N PRO A 424 1.24 15.91 -10.66
CA PRO A 424 2.07 16.55 -9.67
C PRO A 424 3.47 16.78 -10.23
N GLU A 425 3.96 18.00 -10.14
CA GLU A 425 5.37 18.31 -10.25
C GLU A 425 6.16 17.47 -9.26
N ASN A 426 7.43 17.26 -9.57
CA ASN A 426 8.30 16.49 -8.69
C ASN A 426 9.69 17.15 -8.64
N ILE A 427 10.58 16.59 -7.86
CA ILE A 427 11.96 17.06 -7.69
C ILE A 427 12.66 17.13 -9.06
N PHE A 428 13.28 18.27 -9.37
CA PHE A 428 14.16 18.43 -10.52
C PHE A 428 15.34 19.36 -10.19
N THR A 429 16.37 19.30 -10.99
CA THR A 429 17.48 20.28 -10.95
C THR A 429 17.45 21.09 -12.23
N ILE A 430 17.29 22.41 -12.10
CA ILE A 430 17.48 23.34 -13.21
C ILE A 430 18.96 23.77 -13.29
N THR A 431 19.50 23.77 -14.50
CA THR A 431 20.80 24.38 -14.79
C THR A 431 20.64 25.42 -15.89
N ILE A 432 21.28 26.60 -15.74
CA ILE A 432 21.26 27.68 -16.72
C ILE A 432 22.72 28.03 -17.02
N THR A 433 23.13 27.84 -18.28
CA THR A 433 24.51 28.04 -18.70
C THR A 433 24.54 29.08 -19.81
N LYS A 434 25.40 30.11 -19.66
CA LYS A 434 25.72 31.07 -20.72
C LYS A 434 26.69 30.43 -21.70
N LEU A 435 26.40 30.51 -23.01
CA LEU A 435 27.23 29.98 -24.09
C LEU A 435 28.20 31.03 -24.63
#